data_e4306795a63eb23e58331434071baa4a
#
_entry.id   e4306795a63eb23e58331434071baa4a
#
_cell.length_a   1.000
_cell.length_b   1.000
_cell.length_c   1.000
_cell.angle_alpha   90.00
_cell.angle_beta   90.00
_cell.angle_gamma   90.00
#
_symmetry.space_group_name_H-M   'P 1'
#
loop_
_entity.id
_entity.type
_entity.pdbx_description
1 polymer ?
#
loop_
_entity_poly.entity_id
_entity_poly.type
_entity_poly.pdbx_seq_one_letter_code
_entity_poly.pdbx_strand_id
1 'polypeptide(L)'
;MFDIRYSFFLYKTAAKEAFDILIRTSMLGEIDVSLEDVYHFEKGLPGFEQENDFALIPWEGTPFSYLQSINDSEISFLIVSPFEFKTDYSFELSNEDKDELKLEEKVGVYAIVTIHSETVKSTMNLLAPLVMNPVTLKGKQVVLHQSGYETRHRIWSNNLQSVKGGN
;
A
#
# COMPACT_ATOMS: atom_id res chain seq x y z
N MET A 1 17.59 -13.57 -2.89
CA MET A 1 16.29 -13.78 -2.20
C MET A 1 15.95 -12.47 -1.50
N PHE A 2 14.94 -11.78 -1.96
CA PHE A 2 14.52 -10.53 -1.31
C PHE A 2 13.73 -10.88 -0.05
N ASP A 3 14.22 -10.47 1.12
CA ASP A 3 13.44 -10.58 2.35
C ASP A 3 12.46 -9.40 2.39
N ILE A 4 11.21 -9.65 1.97
CA ILE A 4 10.15 -8.65 1.83
C ILE A 4 9.61 -8.20 3.21
N ARG A 5 10.22 -8.62 4.32
CA ARG A 5 9.70 -8.43 5.68
C ARG A 5 10.05 -7.11 6.37
N TYR A 6 10.74 -6.19 5.70
CA TYR A 6 11.08 -4.92 6.33
C TYR A 6 10.04 -3.84 6.02
N SER A 7 9.17 -3.63 6.98
CA SER A 7 8.28 -2.46 7.05
C SER A 7 9.07 -1.16 6.95
N PHE A 8 8.73 -0.37 5.96
CA PHE A 8 9.32 0.93 5.68
C PHE A 8 8.83 2.01 6.66
N PHE A 9 9.18 1.92 7.94
CA PHE A 9 8.78 2.92 8.93
C PHE A 9 9.95 3.78 9.47
N LEU A 10 11.18 3.61 9.01
CA LEU A 10 12.34 4.26 9.60
C LEU A 10 13.39 4.72 8.58
N TYR A 11 13.08 5.70 7.72
CA TYR A 11 14.17 6.51 7.14
C TYR A 11 13.69 7.94 6.82
N LYS A 12 13.45 8.73 7.88
CA LYS A 12 13.58 10.18 7.81
C LYS A 12 14.85 10.56 8.58
N THR A 13 16.02 10.44 7.94
CA THR A 13 17.24 11.07 8.45
C THR A 13 18.07 11.60 7.30
N ALA A 14 18.26 12.87 7.36
CA ALA A 14 19.19 13.77 6.66
C ALA A 14 18.51 14.70 5.65
N ALA A 15 18.63 15.98 5.94
CA ALA A 15 18.17 17.11 5.17
C ALA A 15 18.61 17.07 3.70
N LYS A 16 17.72 16.58 2.85
CA LYS A 16 17.61 16.98 1.45
C LYS A 16 16.50 18.00 1.40
N GLU A 17 16.68 19.09 0.69
CA GLU A 17 15.58 20.02 0.44
C GLU A 17 14.47 19.22 -0.25
N ALA A 18 13.49 18.76 0.52
CA ALA A 18 12.33 18.07 0.01
C ALA A 18 11.48 19.15 -0.69
N PHE A 19 11.26 18.98 -1.97
CA PHE A 19 10.29 19.81 -2.68
C PHE A 19 8.90 19.29 -2.35
N ASP A 20 8.15 20.10 -1.61
CA ASP A 20 6.77 19.78 -1.27
C ASP A 20 5.83 20.33 -2.35
N ILE A 21 4.78 19.57 -2.63
CA ILE A 21 3.68 20.00 -3.49
C ILE A 21 2.40 20.07 -2.69
N LEU A 22 1.60 21.10 -2.92
CA LEU A 22 0.26 21.21 -2.35
C LEU A 22 -0.71 20.39 -3.19
N ILE A 23 -1.35 19.39 -2.57
CA ILE A 23 -2.39 18.61 -3.21
C ILE A 23 -3.73 18.78 -2.50
N ARG A 24 -4.82 18.55 -3.24
CA ARG A 24 -6.17 18.52 -2.70
C ARG A 24 -6.63 17.09 -2.51
N THR A 25 -7.27 16.84 -1.39
CA THR A 25 -7.88 15.56 -1.07
C THR A 25 -9.30 15.75 -0.57
N SER A 26 -10.21 14.86 -0.90
CA SER A 26 -11.60 14.94 -0.41
C SER A 26 -11.71 14.63 1.09
N MET A 27 -10.75 13.89 1.66
CA MET A 27 -10.80 13.46 3.05
C MET A 27 -9.99 14.36 4.00
N LEU A 28 -8.83 14.87 3.55
CA LEU A 28 -7.88 15.60 4.38
C LEU A 28 -7.79 17.09 4.05
N GLY A 29 -8.52 17.53 3.00
CA GLY A 29 -8.43 18.89 2.49
C GLY A 29 -7.14 19.15 1.70
N GLU A 30 -6.57 20.34 1.83
CA GLU A 30 -5.29 20.68 1.19
C GLU A 30 -4.14 20.29 2.12
N ILE A 31 -3.19 19.55 1.60
CA ILE A 31 -2.01 19.08 2.34
C ILE A 31 -0.74 19.23 1.51
N ASP A 32 0.36 19.49 2.19
CA ASP A 32 1.69 19.46 1.58
C ASP A 32 2.24 18.04 1.60
N VAL A 33 2.71 17.58 0.44
CA VAL A 33 3.28 16.24 0.26
C VAL A 33 4.67 16.38 -0.36
N SER A 34 5.63 15.66 0.20
CA SER A 34 6.97 15.59 -0.40
C SER A 34 6.94 14.86 -1.73
N LEU A 35 7.65 15.35 -2.72
CA LEU A 35 7.85 14.64 -3.99
C LEU A 35 8.51 13.26 -3.81
N GLU A 36 9.23 13.07 -2.70
CA GLU A 36 9.82 11.76 -2.35
C GLU A 36 8.77 10.73 -1.91
N ASP A 37 7.54 11.16 -1.62
CA ASP A 37 6.40 10.30 -1.28
C ASP A 37 5.41 10.14 -2.46
N VAL A 38 5.74 10.68 -3.66
CA VAL A 38 4.92 10.54 -4.87
C VAL A 38 5.45 9.42 -5.75
N TYR A 39 4.61 8.43 -6.00
CA TYR A 39 4.94 7.24 -6.79
C TYR A 39 4.26 7.27 -8.14
N HIS A 40 5.01 6.90 -9.18
CA HIS A 40 4.52 6.80 -10.55
C HIS A 40 4.12 5.36 -10.90
N PHE A 41 2.87 5.17 -11.29
CA PHE A 41 2.29 3.92 -11.79
C PHE A 41 2.11 4.05 -13.30
N GLU A 42 3.00 3.50 -14.10
CA GLU A 42 3.07 3.71 -15.56
C GLU A 42 1.77 3.35 -16.29
N LYS A 43 1.06 2.34 -15.80
CA LYS A 43 -0.23 1.88 -16.34
C LYS A 43 -1.43 2.30 -15.48
N GLY A 44 -1.21 3.18 -14.50
CA GLY A 44 -2.22 3.50 -13.49
C GLY A 44 -2.59 2.28 -12.63
N LEU A 45 -3.77 2.34 -12.04
CA LEU A 45 -4.38 1.23 -11.31
C LEU A 45 -5.62 0.74 -12.07
N PRO A 46 -6.00 -0.55 -12.00
CA PRO A 46 -7.18 -1.08 -12.68
C PRO A 46 -8.45 -0.29 -12.35
N GLY A 47 -9.12 0.22 -13.39
CA GLY A 47 -10.26 1.14 -13.28
C GLY A 47 -9.88 2.62 -13.15
N PHE A 48 -8.59 2.93 -13.06
CA PHE A 48 -8.04 4.29 -12.91
C PHE A 48 -6.78 4.45 -13.76
N GLU A 49 -6.81 3.95 -14.98
CA GLU A 49 -5.65 3.87 -15.88
C GLU A 49 -5.17 5.25 -16.36
N GLN A 50 -5.96 6.29 -16.14
CA GLN A 50 -5.61 7.68 -16.47
C GLN A 50 -4.84 8.39 -15.34
N GLU A 51 -4.83 7.79 -14.14
CA GLU A 51 -4.13 8.31 -12.97
C GLU A 51 -2.82 7.56 -12.78
N ASN A 52 -1.72 8.27 -12.94
CA ASN A 52 -0.38 7.68 -12.88
C ASN A 52 0.38 8.06 -11.62
N ASP A 53 0.12 9.23 -11.05
CA ASP A 53 0.91 9.76 -9.95
C ASP A 53 0.10 9.80 -8.65
N PHE A 54 0.61 9.09 -7.64
CA PHE A 54 -0.06 8.94 -6.35
C PHE A 54 0.89 9.28 -5.20
N ALA A 55 0.39 10.07 -4.27
CA ALA A 55 1.08 10.36 -3.02
C ALA A 55 0.81 9.26 -1.98
N LEU A 56 1.85 8.77 -1.33
CA LEU A 56 1.75 7.87 -0.19
C LEU A 56 1.67 8.70 1.09
N ILE A 57 0.51 8.69 1.75
CA ILE A 57 0.23 9.49 2.93
C ILE A 57 -0.02 8.57 4.12
N PRO A 58 0.91 8.45 5.06
CA PRO A 58 0.69 7.66 6.27
C PRO A 58 -0.49 8.19 7.09
N TRP A 59 -1.32 7.29 7.58
CA TRP A 59 -2.33 7.61 8.58
C TRP A 59 -1.73 7.41 9.97
N GLU A 60 -1.25 8.50 10.55
CA GLU A 60 -0.50 8.48 11.81
C GLU A 60 -1.19 7.71 12.93
N GLY A 61 -0.41 6.93 13.67
CA GLY A 61 -0.90 6.10 14.77
C GLY A 61 -1.64 4.83 14.35
N THR A 62 -1.66 4.52 13.05
CA THR A 62 -2.27 3.31 12.49
C THR A 62 -1.32 2.59 11.53
N PRO A 63 -1.54 1.32 11.20
CA PRO A 63 -0.76 0.62 10.16
C PRO A 63 -1.19 0.97 8.74
N PHE A 64 -2.18 1.85 8.57
CA PHE A 64 -2.75 2.21 7.27
C PHE A 64 -2.07 3.44 6.67
N SER A 65 -2.20 3.56 5.36
CA SER A 65 -1.82 4.75 4.58
C SER A 65 -2.88 5.02 3.51
N TYR A 66 -2.90 6.24 3.00
CA TYR A 66 -3.65 6.60 1.81
C TYR A 66 -2.72 6.63 0.62
N LEU A 67 -3.14 6.08 -0.50
CA LEU A 67 -2.55 6.26 -1.81
C LEU A 67 -3.47 7.21 -2.58
N GLN A 68 -3.12 8.50 -2.57
CA GLN A 68 -3.94 9.59 -3.07
C GLN A 68 -3.47 10.06 -4.45
N SER A 69 -4.36 10.12 -5.45
CA SER A 69 -4.04 10.78 -6.72
C SER A 69 -3.65 12.24 -6.47
N ILE A 70 -2.58 12.70 -7.12
CA ILE A 70 -2.18 14.10 -7.05
C ILE A 70 -3.00 14.99 -7.97
N ASN A 71 -3.71 14.42 -8.95
CA ASN A 71 -4.48 15.14 -9.97
C ASN A 71 -5.98 15.18 -9.65
N ASP A 72 -6.51 14.13 -8.99
CA ASP A 72 -7.92 14.01 -8.66
C ASP A 72 -8.12 13.80 -7.15
N SER A 73 -8.76 14.78 -6.50
CA SER A 73 -9.01 14.78 -5.06
C SER A 73 -9.92 13.64 -4.59
N GLU A 74 -10.75 13.10 -5.49
CA GLU A 74 -11.72 12.05 -5.17
C GLU A 74 -11.11 10.63 -5.27
N ILE A 75 -9.94 10.50 -5.92
CA ILE A 75 -9.31 9.20 -6.11
C ILE A 75 -8.27 8.95 -5.01
N SER A 76 -8.67 8.15 -4.05
CA SER A 76 -7.84 7.74 -2.91
C SER A 76 -8.10 6.29 -2.53
N PHE A 77 -7.05 5.55 -2.26
CA PHE A 77 -7.12 4.15 -1.82
C PHE A 77 -6.57 4.04 -0.41
N LEU A 78 -7.31 3.40 0.49
CA LEU A 78 -6.75 2.97 1.76
C LEU A 78 -5.90 1.73 1.52
N ILE A 79 -4.67 1.75 1.97
CA ILE A 79 -3.72 0.67 1.79
C ILE A 79 -3.08 0.29 3.13
N VAL A 80 -2.56 -0.92 3.21
CA VAL A 80 -1.88 -1.44 4.39
C VAL A 80 -0.78 -2.40 4.00
N SER A 81 0.30 -2.48 4.78
CA SER A 81 1.26 -3.56 4.63
C SER A 81 0.60 -4.89 5.02
N PRO A 82 0.48 -5.87 4.10
CA PRO A 82 -0.20 -7.13 4.41
C PRO A 82 0.50 -7.92 5.51
N PHE A 83 1.79 -7.70 5.72
CA PHE A 83 2.60 -8.39 6.74
C PHE A 83 2.20 -8.03 8.17
N GLU A 84 1.52 -6.89 8.37
CA GLU A 84 0.99 -6.50 9.69
C GLU A 84 -0.14 -7.44 10.17
N PHE A 85 -0.87 -8.04 9.24
CA PHE A 85 -2.04 -8.88 9.53
C PHE A 85 -1.87 -10.34 9.10
N LYS A 86 -0.98 -10.60 8.16
CA LYS A 86 -0.68 -11.93 7.64
C LYS A 86 0.85 -12.09 7.50
N THR A 87 1.47 -12.49 8.58
CA THR A 87 2.93 -12.59 8.71
C THR A 87 3.58 -13.63 7.80
N ASP A 88 2.80 -14.63 7.36
CA ASP A 88 3.19 -15.68 6.42
C ASP A 88 2.87 -15.33 4.95
N TYR A 89 2.42 -14.10 4.68
CA TYR A 89 2.21 -13.64 3.30
C TYR A 89 3.52 -13.62 2.55
N SER A 90 3.56 -14.29 1.42
CA SER A 90 4.76 -14.37 0.59
C SER A 90 4.40 -14.61 -0.87
N PHE A 91 5.18 -14.07 -1.78
CA PHE A 91 5.04 -14.27 -3.22
C PHE A 91 6.37 -14.00 -3.92
N GLU A 92 6.45 -14.42 -5.16
CA GLU A 92 7.59 -14.15 -6.02
C GLU A 92 7.20 -13.14 -7.11
N LEU A 93 8.06 -12.16 -7.34
CA LEU A 93 7.93 -11.25 -8.46
C LEU A 93 8.61 -11.85 -9.70
N SER A 94 7.97 -11.67 -10.85
CA SER A 94 8.59 -12.00 -12.13
C SER A 94 9.82 -11.13 -12.38
N ASN A 95 10.73 -11.57 -13.24
CA ASN A 95 11.88 -10.75 -13.64
C ASN A 95 11.41 -9.49 -14.36
N GLU A 96 10.34 -9.59 -15.16
CA GLU A 96 9.73 -8.44 -15.84
C GLU A 96 9.25 -7.38 -14.84
N ASP A 97 8.54 -7.77 -13.77
CA ASP A 97 8.10 -6.84 -12.74
C ASP A 97 9.27 -6.20 -11.98
N LYS A 98 10.31 -6.98 -11.70
CA LYS A 98 11.53 -6.47 -11.06
C LYS A 98 12.25 -5.45 -11.93
N ASP A 99 12.38 -5.72 -13.23
CA ASP A 99 13.03 -4.84 -14.19
C ASP A 99 12.21 -3.56 -14.43
N GLU A 100 10.89 -3.67 -14.58
CA GLU A 100 9.98 -2.53 -14.76
C GLU A 100 10.02 -1.58 -13.56
N LEU A 101 10.02 -2.11 -12.35
CA LEU A 101 10.11 -1.37 -11.10
C LEU A 101 11.56 -0.98 -10.73
N LYS A 102 12.55 -1.51 -11.44
CA LYS A 102 13.99 -1.35 -11.14
C LYS A 102 14.32 -1.71 -9.68
N LEU A 103 13.81 -2.87 -9.23
CA LEU A 103 13.99 -3.34 -7.88
C LEU A 103 15.41 -3.86 -7.66
N GLU A 104 16.07 -3.36 -6.62
CA GLU A 104 17.37 -3.84 -6.15
C GLU A 104 17.21 -4.47 -4.76
N GLU A 105 17.27 -3.66 -3.68
CA GLU A 105 17.23 -4.15 -2.31
C GLU A 105 15.96 -3.77 -1.55
N LYS A 106 15.34 -2.63 -1.91
CA LYS A 106 14.20 -2.08 -1.17
C LYS A 106 12.91 -2.19 -1.97
N VAL A 107 11.88 -2.71 -1.33
CA VAL A 107 10.55 -2.82 -1.89
C VAL A 107 9.50 -2.59 -0.81
N GLY A 108 8.51 -1.74 -1.10
CA GLY A 108 7.29 -1.61 -0.32
C GLY A 108 6.22 -2.51 -0.92
N VAL A 109 5.48 -3.22 -0.07
CA VAL A 109 4.35 -4.06 -0.49
C VAL A 109 3.13 -3.63 0.31
N TYR A 110 2.06 -3.32 -0.42
CA TYR A 110 0.80 -2.88 0.17
C TYR A 110 -0.37 -3.65 -0.44
N ALA A 111 -1.42 -3.81 0.34
CA ALA A 111 -2.70 -4.35 -0.10
C ALA A 111 -3.76 -3.24 -0.05
N ILE A 112 -4.58 -3.12 -1.08
CA ILE A 112 -5.72 -2.21 -1.08
C ILE A 112 -6.79 -2.76 -0.13
N VAL A 113 -7.30 -1.88 0.73
CA VAL A 113 -8.30 -2.19 1.76
C VAL A 113 -9.68 -1.79 1.28
N THR A 114 -10.65 -2.68 1.46
CA THR A 114 -12.08 -2.37 1.33
C THR A 114 -12.68 -2.30 2.71
N ILE A 115 -13.11 -1.10 3.11
CA ILE A 115 -13.77 -0.86 4.39
C ILE A 115 -15.22 -1.32 4.30
N HIS A 116 -15.66 -2.06 5.31
CA HIS A 116 -17.06 -2.42 5.51
C HIS A 116 -17.65 -1.61 6.66
N SER A 117 -18.97 -1.34 6.63
CA SER A 117 -19.67 -0.64 7.73
C SER A 117 -19.49 -1.33 9.08
N GLU A 118 -19.49 -2.66 9.09
CA GLU A 118 -19.01 -3.46 10.20
C GLU A 118 -17.50 -3.65 10.03
N THR A 119 -16.69 -2.91 10.75
CA THR A 119 -15.22 -2.86 10.60
C THR A 119 -14.57 -4.24 10.55
N VAL A 120 -15.04 -5.19 11.37
CA VAL A 120 -14.54 -6.58 11.38
C VAL A 120 -14.72 -7.33 10.06
N LYS A 121 -15.59 -6.83 9.16
CA LYS A 121 -15.82 -7.38 7.83
C LYS A 121 -14.95 -6.73 6.76
N SER A 122 -14.14 -5.76 7.10
CA SER A 122 -13.21 -5.12 6.17
C SER A 122 -12.17 -6.13 5.66
N THR A 123 -11.75 -5.95 4.42
CA THR A 123 -10.88 -6.88 3.71
C THR A 123 -9.72 -6.17 3.04
N MET A 124 -8.66 -6.92 2.75
CA MET A 124 -7.52 -6.47 1.96
C MET A 124 -7.33 -7.38 0.74
N ASN A 125 -6.85 -6.78 -0.35
CA ASN A 125 -6.60 -7.51 -1.59
C ASN A 125 -5.20 -8.13 -1.57
N LEU A 126 -5.11 -9.41 -1.24
CA LEU A 126 -3.85 -10.16 -1.23
C LEU A 126 -3.50 -10.77 -2.59
N LEU A 127 -4.49 -10.89 -3.50
CA LEU A 127 -4.27 -11.43 -4.84
C LEU A 127 -3.54 -10.44 -5.75
N ALA A 128 -3.74 -9.14 -5.54
CA ALA A 128 -3.15 -8.12 -6.38
C ALA A 128 -2.50 -7.00 -5.53
N PRO A 129 -1.36 -7.29 -4.90
CA PRO A 129 -0.64 -6.29 -4.10
C PRO A 129 -0.09 -5.16 -4.96
N LEU A 130 0.06 -4.00 -4.33
CA LEU A 130 0.85 -2.89 -4.82
C LEU A 130 2.31 -3.12 -4.45
N VAL A 131 3.19 -3.14 -5.42
CA VAL A 131 4.64 -3.23 -5.23
C VAL A 131 5.24 -1.88 -5.58
N MET A 132 5.95 -1.28 -4.66
CA MET A 132 6.46 0.09 -4.77
C MET A 132 7.95 0.13 -4.46
N ASN A 133 8.72 0.78 -5.34
CA ASN A 133 10.15 1.00 -5.13
C ASN A 133 10.39 2.40 -4.54
N PRO A 134 10.80 2.51 -3.28
CA PRO A 134 11.00 3.81 -2.63
C PRO A 134 12.24 4.58 -3.13
N VAL A 135 13.09 3.94 -3.92
CA VAL A 135 14.30 4.58 -4.47
C VAL A 135 13.99 5.22 -5.82
N THR A 136 13.28 4.49 -6.69
CA THR A 136 12.91 4.96 -8.04
C THR A 136 11.57 5.64 -8.10
N LEU A 137 10.78 5.59 -7.01
CA LEU A 137 9.41 6.09 -6.90
C LEU A 137 8.48 5.51 -7.95
N LYS A 138 8.70 4.25 -8.31
CA LYS A 138 7.83 3.49 -9.20
C LYS A 138 6.92 2.57 -8.43
N GLY A 139 5.67 2.45 -8.90
CA GLY A 139 4.69 1.53 -8.34
C GLY A 139 4.01 0.69 -9.43
N LYS A 140 3.54 -0.48 -9.04
CA LYS A 140 2.78 -1.39 -9.91
C LYS A 140 1.84 -2.25 -9.07
N GLN A 141 0.63 -2.48 -9.56
CA GLN A 141 -0.22 -3.54 -9.02
C GLN A 141 0.10 -4.85 -9.75
N VAL A 142 0.50 -5.87 -8.98
CA VAL A 142 0.93 -7.16 -9.51
C VAL A 142 -0.12 -8.21 -9.19
N VAL A 143 -0.65 -8.88 -10.22
CA VAL A 143 -1.62 -9.97 -10.01
C VAL A 143 -0.89 -11.29 -9.80
N LEU A 144 -1.10 -11.91 -8.65
CA LEU A 144 -0.45 -13.16 -8.23
C LEU A 144 -1.24 -14.37 -8.74
N HIS A 145 -1.00 -14.74 -10.00
CA HIS A 145 -1.64 -15.92 -10.58
C HIS A 145 -1.25 -17.20 -9.84
N GLN A 146 -2.21 -18.08 -9.59
CA GLN A 146 -2.01 -19.39 -8.95
C GLN A 146 -1.45 -19.35 -7.52
N SER A 147 -1.58 -18.22 -6.83
CA SER A 147 -1.05 -18.04 -5.47
C SER A 147 -1.94 -18.62 -4.37
N GLY A 148 -3.22 -18.84 -4.65
CA GLY A 148 -4.23 -19.19 -3.64
C GLY A 148 -4.69 -18.00 -2.79
N TYR A 149 -4.17 -16.79 -3.03
CA TYR A 149 -4.63 -15.58 -2.37
C TYR A 149 -5.94 -15.06 -2.98
N GLU A 150 -6.67 -14.27 -2.16
CA GLU A 150 -7.99 -13.75 -2.51
C GLU A 150 -7.97 -12.21 -2.57
N THR A 151 -8.88 -11.65 -3.37
CA THR A 151 -9.08 -10.19 -3.44
C THR A 151 -9.75 -9.62 -2.19
N ARG A 152 -10.37 -10.47 -1.36
CA ARG A 152 -11.14 -10.08 -0.16
C ARG A 152 -10.72 -10.90 1.05
N HIS A 153 -9.45 -10.87 1.38
CA HIS A 153 -8.94 -11.48 2.60
C HIS A 153 -9.33 -10.65 3.82
N ARG A 154 -9.92 -11.26 4.86
CA ARG A 154 -10.28 -10.56 6.10
C ARG A 154 -9.05 -9.99 6.78
N ILE A 155 -9.08 -8.71 7.15
CA ILE A 155 -7.99 -8.06 7.87
C ILE A 155 -7.88 -8.62 9.27
N TRP A 156 -9.02 -8.73 9.96
CA TRP A 156 -9.06 -9.28 11.31
C TRP A 156 -9.58 -10.72 11.27
N SER A 157 -8.74 -11.67 11.70
CA SER A 157 -9.17 -13.05 11.92
C SER A 157 -10.08 -13.13 13.15
N ASN A 158 -11.10 -14.01 13.10
CA ASN A 158 -12.12 -14.18 14.15
C ASN A 158 -11.59 -14.76 15.48
N ASN A 159 -10.35 -14.52 15.87
CA ASN A 159 -9.77 -15.03 17.13
C ASN A 159 -10.19 -14.26 18.39
N LEU A 160 -11.26 -13.44 18.33
CA LEU A 160 -11.82 -12.77 19.52
C LEU A 160 -12.99 -13.54 20.17
N GLN A 161 -13.16 -14.84 19.87
CA GLN A 161 -14.23 -15.64 20.51
C GLN A 161 -13.74 -16.66 21.55
N SER A 162 -12.66 -16.44 22.25
CA SER A 162 -12.26 -17.33 23.35
C SER A 162 -11.92 -16.64 24.67
N VAL A 163 -12.55 -15.51 24.96
CA VAL A 163 -12.57 -14.98 26.34
C VAL A 163 -14.02 -14.73 26.74
N LYS A 164 -14.82 -15.79 26.83
CA LYS A 164 -16.05 -15.87 27.63
C LYS A 164 -16.12 -17.24 28.24
N GLY A 165 -15.97 -17.30 29.56
CA GLY A 165 -16.33 -18.45 30.36
C GLY A 165 -15.22 -18.99 31.23
N GLY A 166 -14.89 -18.29 32.27
CA GLY A 166 -14.22 -18.79 33.44
C GLY A 166 -14.93 -18.17 34.66
N ASN A 167 -15.84 -18.92 35.17
CA ASN A 167 -16.57 -18.67 36.41
C ASN A 167 -15.59 -18.77 37.57
#